data_be7406756d4fa3795321e131c10dc0f7
#
_entry.id   be7406756d4fa3795321e131c10dc0f7
#
_cell.length_a   1.000
_cell.length_b   1.000
_cell.length_c   1.000
_cell.angle_alpha   90.00
_cell.angle_beta   90.00
_cell.angle_gamma   90.00
#
_symmetry.space_group_name_H-M   'P 1'
#
loop_
_entity.id
_entity.type
_entity.pdbx_description
1 polymer ?
#
loop_
_entity_poly.entity_id
_entity_poly.type
_entity_poly.pdbx_seq_one_letter_code
_entity_poly.pdbx_strand_id
1 'polypeptide(L)'
;MDSPGNRTLMGFTRRIGLWLGAAVVLGGAAAVMLVLQLAVLARIVSDLAFHGRAVSDESAGLAMLVALLAGRALLQWAADMVANEGSLQLATAIRGELLRHLFHVGPVGLAGQATGQMVTVLGDGVAALEAYFAQYVPRAAMMVVLPLLVLGMVLNLDVWSFIILACTGPLVPVFMALVGYRAQVIMDRQWTQLLLLGSAFLDTLQGLTTLRLFGRARDAVAAVAGMADEYRITTMSVMKVAFLTSAVLEFFASLSIALVAVVFGARLLDGKADFQSAFLVLLLAPEYFMPLRAFSASYHARQNATAAMRASVSFLPCQ
;
A
#
# COMPACT_ATOMS: atom_id res chain seq x y z
N MET A 1 15.85 8.42 11.25
CA MET A 1 16.94 7.46 11.51
C MET A 1 17.08 6.61 10.27
N ASP A 2 18.10 6.90 9.45
CA ASP A 2 18.35 6.22 8.19
C ASP A 2 19.00 4.86 8.46
N SER A 3 18.24 3.78 8.38
CA SER A 3 18.79 2.44 8.40
C SER A 3 19.59 2.19 7.08
N PRO A 4 20.71 1.47 7.12
CA PRO A 4 21.54 1.20 5.92
C PRO A 4 20.72 0.55 4.78
N GLY A 5 19.67 -0.20 5.09
CA GLY A 5 18.73 -0.76 4.10
C GLY A 5 17.92 0.29 3.34
N ASN A 6 17.69 1.48 3.90
CA ASN A 6 16.94 2.54 3.24
C ASN A 6 17.79 3.26 2.17
N ARG A 7 19.11 3.36 2.35
CA ARG A 7 20.05 3.95 1.37
C ARG A 7 20.22 3.07 0.14
N THR A 8 20.28 1.76 0.34
CA THR A 8 20.35 0.79 -0.77
C THR A 8 19.03 0.75 -1.56
N LEU A 9 17.88 0.81 -0.91
CA LEU A 9 16.58 0.93 -1.59
C LEU A 9 16.52 2.20 -2.47
N MET A 10 17.01 3.34 -1.98
CA MET A 10 17.07 4.58 -2.79
C MET A 10 18.01 4.47 -4.00
N GLY A 11 19.11 3.73 -3.89
CA GLY A 11 20.03 3.47 -5.02
C GLY A 11 19.35 2.67 -6.14
N PHE A 12 18.55 1.67 -5.79
CA PHE A 12 17.76 0.89 -6.75
C PHE A 12 16.61 1.70 -7.36
N THR A 13 15.96 2.56 -6.59
CA THR A 13 14.91 3.46 -7.08
C THR A 13 15.41 4.37 -8.21
N ARG A 14 16.69 4.78 -8.16
CA ARG A 14 17.29 5.61 -9.22
C ARG A 14 17.49 4.85 -10.54
N ARG A 15 17.79 3.55 -10.50
CA ARG A 15 17.93 2.72 -11.72
C ARG A 15 16.59 2.49 -12.42
N ILE A 16 15.47 2.48 -11.69
CA ILE A 16 14.13 2.29 -12.25
C ILE A 16 13.38 3.63 -12.38
N GLY A 17 14.03 4.75 -12.13
CA GLY A 17 13.40 6.06 -12.03
C GLY A 17 12.50 6.40 -13.23
N LEU A 18 12.88 5.98 -14.43
CA LEU A 18 12.07 6.19 -15.64
C LEU A 18 10.77 5.38 -15.62
N TRP A 19 10.80 4.10 -15.25
CA TRP A 19 9.61 3.24 -15.16
C TRP A 19 8.65 3.71 -14.09
N LEU A 20 9.18 4.00 -12.90
CA LEU A 20 8.37 4.52 -11.79
C LEU A 20 7.83 5.92 -12.10
N GLY A 21 8.64 6.79 -12.73
CA GLY A 21 8.19 8.10 -13.18
C GLY A 21 7.06 8.01 -14.21
N ALA A 22 7.19 7.12 -15.19
CA ALA A 22 6.13 6.86 -16.17
C ALA A 22 4.85 6.32 -15.53
N ALA A 23 4.96 5.37 -14.58
CA ALA A 23 3.81 4.84 -13.84
C ALA A 23 3.11 5.93 -13.02
N VAL A 24 3.86 6.82 -12.36
CA VAL A 24 3.30 7.94 -11.59
C VAL A 24 2.63 8.96 -12.49
N VAL A 25 3.22 9.28 -13.67
CA VAL A 25 2.62 10.21 -14.64
C VAL A 25 1.32 9.63 -15.21
N LEU A 26 1.32 8.35 -15.61
CA LEU A 26 0.11 7.67 -16.09
C LEU A 26 -0.98 7.59 -15.01
N GLY A 27 -0.60 7.27 -13.77
CA GLY A 27 -1.51 7.28 -12.63
C GLY A 27 -2.06 8.68 -12.34
N GLY A 28 -1.22 9.71 -12.42
CA GLY A 28 -1.63 11.12 -12.33
C GLY A 28 -2.60 11.54 -13.43
N ALA A 29 -2.36 11.12 -14.67
CA ALA A 29 -3.29 11.33 -15.78
C ALA A 29 -4.63 10.61 -15.56
N ALA A 30 -4.61 9.38 -15.04
CA ALA A 30 -5.82 8.66 -14.63
C ALA A 30 -6.58 9.38 -13.50
N ALA A 31 -5.87 9.99 -12.56
CA ALA A 31 -6.46 10.82 -11.50
C ALA A 31 -7.13 12.09 -12.04
N VAL A 32 -6.52 12.77 -13.02
CA VAL A 32 -7.16 13.90 -13.70
C VAL A 32 -8.42 13.45 -14.43
N MET A 33 -8.38 12.31 -15.15
CA MET A 33 -9.57 11.76 -15.79
C MET A 33 -10.68 11.42 -14.80
N LEU A 34 -10.32 10.93 -13.60
CA LEU A 34 -11.29 10.71 -12.51
C LEU A 34 -11.99 12.00 -12.13
N VAL A 35 -11.25 13.09 -11.89
CA VAL A 35 -11.83 14.39 -11.52
C VAL A 35 -12.74 14.91 -12.61
N LEU A 36 -12.32 14.83 -13.89
CA LEU A 36 -13.15 15.20 -15.03
C LEU A 36 -14.42 14.35 -15.14
N GLN A 37 -14.30 13.04 -14.94
CA GLN A 37 -15.41 12.10 -14.95
C GLN A 37 -16.47 12.48 -13.89
N LEU A 38 -16.02 12.78 -12.65
CA LEU A 38 -16.92 13.19 -11.58
C LEU A 38 -17.53 14.57 -11.83
N ALA A 39 -16.80 15.49 -12.46
CA ALA A 39 -17.33 16.79 -12.87
C ALA A 39 -18.43 16.67 -13.94
N VAL A 40 -18.23 15.82 -14.94
CA VAL A 40 -19.24 15.53 -15.97
C VAL A 40 -20.45 14.85 -15.34
N LEU A 41 -20.24 13.89 -14.44
CA LEU A 41 -21.33 13.23 -13.72
C LEU A 41 -22.16 14.23 -12.89
N ALA A 42 -21.48 15.12 -12.14
CA ALA A 42 -22.14 16.13 -11.34
C ALA A 42 -22.98 17.10 -12.19
N ARG A 43 -22.46 17.47 -13.38
CA ARG A 43 -23.19 18.29 -14.34
C ARG A 43 -24.44 17.58 -14.86
N ILE A 44 -24.31 16.32 -15.31
CA ILE A 44 -25.45 15.54 -15.85
C ILE A 44 -26.55 15.41 -14.78
N VAL A 45 -26.17 15.09 -13.54
CA VAL A 45 -27.14 14.95 -12.44
C VAL A 45 -27.83 16.30 -12.14
N SER A 46 -27.09 17.41 -12.15
CA SER A 46 -27.65 18.74 -11.96
C SER A 46 -28.62 19.13 -13.08
N ASP A 47 -28.28 18.86 -14.33
CA ASP A 47 -29.11 19.18 -15.49
C ASP A 47 -30.43 18.36 -15.50
N LEU A 48 -30.34 17.08 -15.13
CA LEU A 48 -31.51 16.21 -15.01
C LEU A 48 -32.41 16.60 -13.82
N ALA A 49 -31.83 16.92 -12.66
CA ALA A 49 -32.59 17.16 -11.43
C ALA A 49 -33.23 18.54 -11.39
N PHE A 50 -32.57 19.59 -11.90
CA PHE A 50 -32.98 20.99 -11.73
C PHE A 50 -33.33 21.72 -13.03
N HIS A 51 -32.87 21.26 -14.19
CA HIS A 51 -33.13 21.89 -15.47
C HIS A 51 -34.16 21.14 -16.33
N GLY A 52 -34.74 20.05 -15.80
CA GLY A 52 -35.84 19.31 -16.46
C GLY A 52 -35.41 18.66 -17.80
N ARG A 53 -34.11 18.47 -18.06
CA ARG A 53 -33.65 17.80 -19.28
C ARG A 53 -33.99 16.32 -19.23
N ALA A 54 -34.38 15.77 -20.39
CA ALA A 54 -34.60 14.33 -20.50
C ALA A 54 -33.24 13.59 -20.65
N VAL A 55 -33.18 12.34 -20.23
CA VAL A 55 -31.98 11.50 -20.37
C VAL A 55 -31.55 11.37 -21.83
N SER A 56 -32.50 11.39 -22.76
CA SER A 56 -32.24 11.40 -24.22
C SER A 56 -31.42 12.60 -24.69
N ASP A 57 -31.60 13.77 -24.04
CA ASP A 57 -30.96 15.03 -24.44
C ASP A 57 -29.48 15.08 -23.95
N GLU A 58 -29.15 14.26 -22.93
CA GLU A 58 -27.79 14.14 -22.35
C GLU A 58 -26.98 12.97 -22.94
N SER A 59 -27.36 12.45 -24.11
CA SER A 59 -26.67 11.32 -24.75
C SER A 59 -25.17 11.61 -25.02
N ALA A 60 -24.83 12.86 -25.36
CA ALA A 60 -23.44 13.29 -25.54
C ALA A 60 -22.67 13.32 -24.21
N GLY A 61 -23.28 13.79 -23.11
CA GLY A 61 -22.71 13.78 -21.78
C GLY A 61 -22.45 12.36 -21.30
N LEU A 62 -23.41 11.45 -21.48
CA LEU A 62 -23.27 10.03 -21.16
C LEU A 62 -22.17 9.36 -21.98
N ALA A 63 -22.08 9.63 -23.29
CA ALA A 63 -21.02 9.11 -24.14
C ALA A 63 -19.63 9.63 -23.68
N MET A 64 -19.54 10.91 -23.30
CA MET A 64 -18.30 11.50 -22.75
C MET A 64 -17.92 10.84 -21.40
N LEU A 65 -18.90 10.56 -20.54
CA LEU A 65 -18.67 9.87 -19.26
C LEU A 65 -18.11 8.45 -19.47
N VAL A 66 -18.69 7.70 -20.42
CA VAL A 66 -18.20 6.35 -20.79
C VAL A 66 -16.78 6.45 -21.39
N ALA A 67 -16.51 7.44 -22.23
CA ALA A 67 -15.17 7.65 -22.81
C ALA A 67 -14.14 7.98 -21.72
N LEU A 68 -14.47 8.82 -20.73
CA LEU A 68 -13.59 9.14 -19.61
C LEU A 68 -13.35 7.93 -18.71
N LEU A 69 -14.39 7.11 -18.45
CA LEU A 69 -14.27 5.84 -17.74
C LEU A 69 -13.31 4.87 -18.43
N ALA A 70 -13.50 4.68 -19.74
CA ALA A 70 -12.64 3.79 -20.54
C ALA A 70 -11.20 4.33 -20.58
N GLY A 71 -11.02 5.63 -20.81
CA GLY A 71 -9.72 6.28 -20.81
C GLY A 71 -9.00 6.16 -19.47
N ARG A 72 -9.71 6.38 -18.34
CA ARG A 72 -9.19 6.17 -16.98
C ARG A 72 -8.75 4.73 -16.78
N ALA A 73 -9.59 3.76 -17.15
CA ALA A 73 -9.28 2.34 -17.00
C ALA A 73 -8.03 1.93 -17.81
N LEU A 74 -7.90 2.43 -19.04
CA LEU A 74 -6.72 2.19 -19.90
C LEU A 74 -5.46 2.81 -19.29
N LEU A 75 -5.53 4.06 -18.81
CA LEU A 75 -4.39 4.72 -18.17
C LEU A 75 -3.97 4.02 -16.88
N GLN A 76 -4.93 3.58 -16.07
CA GLN A 76 -4.64 2.83 -14.84
C GLN A 76 -4.00 1.48 -15.17
N TRP A 77 -4.55 0.75 -16.14
CA TRP A 77 -3.97 -0.51 -16.61
C TRP A 77 -2.54 -0.31 -17.15
N ALA A 78 -2.31 0.73 -17.95
CA ALA A 78 -0.99 1.05 -18.45
C ALA A 78 0.00 1.43 -17.33
N ALA A 79 -0.46 2.18 -16.31
CA ALA A 79 0.36 2.54 -15.15
C ALA A 79 0.78 1.29 -14.37
N ASP A 80 -0.15 0.37 -14.11
CA ASP A 80 0.10 -0.89 -13.39
C ASP A 80 1.03 -1.82 -14.21
N MET A 81 0.86 -1.90 -15.55
CA MET A 81 1.75 -2.64 -16.43
C MET A 81 3.18 -2.11 -16.39
N VAL A 82 3.34 -0.79 -16.51
CA VAL A 82 4.65 -0.12 -16.48
C VAL A 82 5.34 -0.31 -15.12
N ALA A 83 4.59 -0.20 -14.02
CA ALA A 83 5.11 -0.43 -12.66
C ALA A 83 5.56 -1.89 -12.46
N ASN A 84 4.75 -2.85 -12.90
CA ASN A 84 5.06 -4.28 -12.79
C ASN A 84 6.26 -4.66 -13.67
N GLU A 85 6.31 -4.21 -14.92
CA GLU A 85 7.44 -4.49 -15.82
C GLU A 85 8.75 -3.94 -15.27
N GLY A 86 8.74 -2.69 -14.79
CA GLY A 86 9.91 -2.08 -14.16
C GLY A 86 10.39 -2.84 -12.92
N SER A 87 9.45 -3.31 -12.07
CA SER A 87 9.77 -4.07 -10.87
C SER A 87 10.33 -5.47 -11.19
N LEU A 88 9.79 -6.13 -12.22
CA LEU A 88 10.22 -7.45 -12.67
C LEU A 88 11.64 -7.40 -13.26
N GLN A 89 11.94 -6.39 -14.08
CA GLN A 89 13.29 -6.16 -14.62
C GLN A 89 14.31 -5.93 -13.51
N LEU A 90 13.94 -5.17 -12.46
CA LEU A 90 14.80 -4.98 -11.31
C LEU A 90 15.00 -6.27 -10.51
N ALA A 91 13.93 -7.00 -10.22
CA ALA A 91 13.99 -8.26 -9.48
C ALA A 91 14.92 -9.26 -10.20
N THR A 92 14.82 -9.32 -11.54
CA THR A 92 15.70 -10.16 -12.36
C THR A 92 17.16 -9.70 -12.31
N ALA A 93 17.39 -8.38 -12.38
CA ALA A 93 18.75 -7.82 -12.29
C ALA A 93 19.38 -8.09 -10.92
N ILE A 94 18.65 -7.86 -9.82
CA ILE A 94 19.12 -8.12 -8.45
C ILE A 94 19.41 -9.61 -8.25
N ARG A 95 18.52 -10.48 -8.71
CA ARG A 95 18.71 -11.94 -8.62
C ARG A 95 19.96 -12.37 -9.37
N GLY A 96 20.19 -11.85 -10.57
CA GLY A 96 21.39 -12.11 -11.35
C GLY A 96 22.67 -11.60 -10.70
N GLU A 97 22.61 -10.45 -10.03
CA GLU A 97 23.76 -9.87 -9.30
C GLU A 97 24.09 -10.67 -8.04
N LEU A 98 23.08 -11.06 -7.27
CA LEU A 98 23.25 -11.93 -6.10
C LEU A 98 23.81 -13.30 -6.47
N LEU A 99 23.29 -13.93 -7.53
CA LEU A 99 23.80 -15.22 -8.01
C LEU A 99 25.28 -15.12 -8.45
N ARG A 100 25.62 -14.09 -9.25
CA ARG A 100 27.01 -13.86 -9.67
C ARG A 100 27.94 -13.68 -8.47
N HIS A 101 27.49 -12.93 -7.46
CA HIS A 101 28.25 -12.73 -6.23
C HIS A 101 28.46 -14.05 -5.47
N LEU A 102 27.39 -14.85 -5.30
CA LEU A 102 27.48 -16.16 -4.63
C LEU A 102 28.46 -17.12 -5.35
N PHE A 103 28.43 -17.15 -6.68
CA PHE A 103 29.37 -17.95 -7.46
C PHE A 103 30.80 -17.43 -7.35
N HIS A 104 31.01 -16.11 -7.25
CA HIS A 104 32.34 -15.52 -7.09
C HIS A 104 32.94 -15.80 -5.71
N VAL A 105 32.14 -15.75 -4.65
CA VAL A 105 32.57 -16.06 -3.27
C VAL A 105 32.91 -17.55 -3.11
N GLY A 106 32.24 -18.41 -3.86
CA GLY A 106 32.49 -19.85 -3.89
C GLY A 106 32.15 -20.58 -2.59
N PRO A 107 32.23 -21.93 -2.57
CA PRO A 107 31.77 -22.74 -1.44
C PRO A 107 32.57 -22.49 -0.15
N VAL A 108 33.85 -22.09 -0.26
CA VAL A 108 34.72 -21.84 0.90
C VAL A 108 34.31 -20.54 1.62
N GLY A 109 33.99 -19.48 0.86
CA GLY A 109 33.58 -18.21 1.44
C GLY A 109 32.16 -18.25 2.02
N LEU A 110 31.37 -19.23 1.61
CA LEU A 110 30.00 -19.47 2.10
C LEU A 110 29.98 -20.53 3.22
N ALA A 111 31.12 -21.08 3.60
CA ALA A 111 31.24 -22.05 4.68
C ALA A 111 30.81 -21.41 6.01
N GLY A 112 29.73 -21.93 6.62
CA GLY A 112 29.15 -21.40 7.85
C GLY A 112 27.84 -20.65 7.65
N GLN A 113 27.42 -20.39 6.41
CA GLN A 113 26.09 -19.84 6.14
C GLN A 113 25.10 -20.95 5.77
N ALA A 114 23.88 -20.89 6.32
CA ALA A 114 22.86 -21.89 6.05
C ALA A 114 22.36 -21.78 4.60
N THR A 115 22.49 -22.84 3.81
CA THR A 115 22.03 -22.89 2.41
C THR A 115 20.55 -22.51 2.27
N GLY A 116 19.71 -22.92 3.23
CA GLY A 116 18.30 -22.55 3.26
C GLY A 116 18.08 -21.05 3.35
N GLN A 117 18.93 -20.33 4.06
CA GLN A 117 18.84 -18.87 4.20
C GLN A 117 19.16 -18.17 2.87
N MET A 118 20.12 -18.67 2.11
CA MET A 118 20.45 -18.15 0.78
C MET A 118 19.30 -18.36 -0.21
N VAL A 119 18.68 -19.54 -0.20
CA VAL A 119 17.52 -19.84 -1.04
C VAL A 119 16.35 -18.92 -0.71
N THR A 120 16.09 -18.69 0.56
CA THR A 120 15.02 -17.76 1.00
C THR A 120 15.30 -16.31 0.56
N VAL A 121 16.55 -15.84 0.65
CA VAL A 121 16.92 -14.48 0.19
C VAL A 121 16.77 -14.35 -1.32
N LEU A 122 17.19 -15.33 -2.11
CA LEU A 122 17.09 -15.33 -3.57
C LEU A 122 15.63 -15.48 -4.07
N GLY A 123 14.80 -16.21 -3.33
CA GLY A 123 13.38 -16.40 -3.63
C GLY A 123 12.53 -15.27 -3.01
N ASP A 124 12.19 -15.46 -1.75
CA ASP A 124 11.23 -14.60 -1.04
C ASP A 124 11.74 -13.17 -0.83
N GLY A 125 13.07 -13.01 -0.63
CA GLY A 125 13.69 -11.70 -0.47
C GLY A 125 13.56 -10.85 -1.74
N VAL A 126 13.87 -11.42 -2.91
CA VAL A 126 13.73 -10.70 -4.19
C VAL A 126 12.26 -10.46 -4.53
N ALA A 127 11.36 -11.42 -4.24
CA ALA A 127 9.92 -11.24 -4.44
C ALA A 127 9.35 -10.11 -3.54
N ALA A 128 9.84 -9.96 -2.32
CA ALA A 128 9.45 -8.85 -1.44
C ALA A 128 9.89 -7.48 -1.99
N LEU A 129 11.07 -7.41 -2.64
CA LEU A 129 11.53 -6.19 -3.32
C LEU A 129 10.68 -5.87 -4.55
N GLU A 130 10.32 -6.87 -5.35
CA GLU A 130 9.41 -6.73 -6.48
C GLU A 130 8.07 -6.13 -6.02
N ALA A 131 7.45 -6.69 -4.99
CA ALA A 131 6.21 -6.16 -4.41
C ALA A 131 6.37 -4.71 -3.90
N TYR A 132 7.52 -4.35 -3.34
CA TYR A 132 7.79 -2.99 -2.90
C TYR A 132 7.78 -2.00 -4.07
N PHE A 133 8.48 -2.28 -5.16
CA PHE A 133 8.56 -1.39 -6.30
C PHE A 133 7.30 -1.38 -7.15
N ALA A 134 6.62 -2.53 -7.30
CA ALA A 134 5.38 -2.63 -8.05
C ALA A 134 4.19 -1.97 -7.34
N GLN A 135 4.11 -2.06 -6.01
CA GLN A 135 2.90 -1.65 -5.29
C GLN A 135 3.12 -0.45 -4.36
N TYR A 136 4.16 -0.49 -3.51
CA TYR A 136 4.32 0.54 -2.49
C TYR A 136 4.72 1.88 -3.08
N VAL A 137 5.71 1.92 -3.99
CA VAL A 137 6.24 3.18 -4.52
C VAL A 137 5.20 3.95 -5.35
N PRO A 138 4.46 3.33 -6.31
CA PRO A 138 3.39 4.02 -7.02
C PRO A 138 2.27 4.52 -6.09
N ARG A 139 1.84 3.71 -5.12
CA ARG A 139 0.80 4.11 -4.15
C ARG A 139 1.26 5.25 -3.24
N ALA A 140 2.54 5.27 -2.84
CA ALA A 140 3.12 6.37 -2.08
C ALA A 140 3.11 7.68 -2.87
N ALA A 141 3.39 7.64 -4.17
CA ALA A 141 3.29 8.82 -5.05
C ALA A 141 1.83 9.27 -5.21
N MET A 142 0.91 8.34 -5.46
CA MET A 142 -0.52 8.65 -5.62
C MET A 142 -1.17 9.15 -4.33
N MET A 143 -0.65 8.77 -3.15
CA MET A 143 -1.06 9.33 -1.85
C MET A 143 -0.86 10.86 -1.77
N VAL A 144 0.05 11.41 -2.55
CA VAL A 144 0.30 12.86 -2.62
C VAL A 144 -0.40 13.48 -3.82
N VAL A 145 -0.27 12.86 -4.99
CA VAL A 145 -0.75 13.43 -6.27
C VAL A 145 -2.28 13.58 -6.27
N LEU A 146 -3.02 12.52 -5.96
CA LEU A 146 -4.48 12.56 -6.03
C LEU A 146 -5.11 13.51 -4.98
N PRO A 147 -4.70 13.50 -3.69
CA PRO A 147 -5.22 14.47 -2.73
C PRO A 147 -4.92 15.93 -3.11
N LEU A 148 -3.74 16.22 -3.65
CA LEU A 148 -3.41 17.57 -4.10
C LEU A 148 -4.27 18.02 -5.30
N LEU A 149 -4.53 17.13 -6.26
CA LEU A 149 -5.44 17.41 -7.37
C LEU A 149 -6.87 17.68 -6.89
N VAL A 150 -7.37 16.84 -5.97
CA VAL A 150 -8.71 17.02 -5.39
C VAL A 150 -8.79 18.32 -4.60
N LEU A 151 -7.80 18.62 -3.73
CA LEU A 151 -7.75 19.87 -2.97
C LEU A 151 -7.69 21.08 -3.90
N GLY A 152 -6.89 21.03 -4.98
CA GLY A 152 -6.83 22.09 -5.95
C GLY A 152 -8.18 22.35 -6.65
N MET A 153 -8.92 21.28 -6.98
CA MET A 153 -10.27 21.40 -7.56
C MET A 153 -11.27 21.94 -6.53
N VAL A 154 -11.26 21.42 -5.31
CA VAL A 154 -12.19 21.82 -4.23
C VAL A 154 -11.96 23.27 -3.82
N LEU A 155 -10.71 23.76 -3.80
CA LEU A 155 -10.40 25.16 -3.48
C LEU A 155 -11.09 26.14 -4.44
N ASN A 156 -11.20 25.79 -5.72
CA ASN A 156 -11.89 26.62 -6.71
C ASN A 156 -13.42 26.56 -6.60
N LEU A 157 -13.97 25.54 -5.96
CA LEU A 157 -15.40 25.34 -5.80
C LEU A 157 -15.92 25.88 -4.46
N ASP A 158 -15.23 25.54 -3.37
CA ASP A 158 -15.62 25.94 -2.02
C ASP A 158 -14.45 25.94 -1.02
N VAL A 159 -14.18 27.10 -0.46
CA VAL A 159 -13.10 27.32 0.53
C VAL A 159 -13.37 26.58 1.84
N TRP A 160 -14.61 26.47 2.28
CA TRP A 160 -14.94 25.78 3.54
C TRP A 160 -14.69 24.28 3.46
N SER A 161 -15.12 23.66 2.37
CA SER A 161 -14.85 22.24 2.10
C SER A 161 -13.35 21.97 1.92
N PHE A 162 -12.62 22.90 1.27
CA PHE A 162 -11.17 22.82 1.18
C PHE A 162 -10.53 22.81 2.57
N ILE A 163 -10.93 23.71 3.49
CA ILE A 163 -10.38 23.75 4.86
C ILE A 163 -10.66 22.45 5.60
N ILE A 164 -11.88 21.90 5.51
CA ILE A 164 -12.24 20.63 6.15
C ILE A 164 -11.33 19.50 5.63
N LEU A 165 -11.21 19.33 4.31
CA LEU A 165 -10.39 18.29 3.70
C LEU A 165 -8.89 18.50 3.99
N ALA A 166 -8.40 19.74 3.92
CA ALA A 166 -7.01 20.08 4.19
C ALA A 166 -6.62 19.88 5.67
N CYS A 167 -7.55 20.03 6.62
CA CYS A 167 -7.30 19.73 8.02
C CYS A 167 -7.39 18.25 8.34
N THR A 168 -8.38 17.54 7.76
CA THR A 168 -8.63 16.13 8.06
C THR A 168 -7.68 15.19 7.32
N GLY A 169 -7.24 15.55 6.11
CA GLY A 169 -6.33 14.74 5.29
C GLY A 169 -4.99 14.44 5.96
N PRO A 170 -4.23 15.43 6.41
CA PRO A 170 -2.96 15.21 7.10
C PRO A 170 -3.08 14.46 8.42
N LEU A 171 -4.26 14.51 9.08
CA LEU A 171 -4.51 13.77 10.31
C LEU A 171 -4.38 12.26 10.11
N VAL A 172 -4.77 11.76 8.93
CA VAL A 172 -4.68 10.34 8.56
C VAL A 172 -3.22 9.83 8.59
N PRO A 173 -2.26 10.39 7.81
CA PRO A 173 -0.88 9.92 7.85
C PRO A 173 -0.19 10.15 9.20
N VAL A 174 -0.53 11.21 9.94
CA VAL A 174 -0.02 11.45 11.30
C VAL A 174 -0.47 10.33 12.24
N PHE A 175 -1.75 9.97 12.21
CA PHE A 175 -2.28 8.87 13.00
C PHE A 175 -1.66 7.52 12.59
N MET A 176 -1.50 7.28 11.28
CA MET A 176 -0.82 6.09 10.78
C MET A 176 0.63 5.99 11.28
N ALA A 177 1.37 7.09 11.30
CA ALA A 177 2.73 7.09 11.82
C ALA A 177 2.77 6.76 13.33
N LEU A 178 1.83 7.31 14.09
CA LEU A 178 1.73 7.09 15.54
C LEU A 178 1.41 5.62 15.87
N VAL A 179 0.42 5.04 15.19
CA VAL A 179 0.03 3.62 15.40
C VAL A 179 1.07 2.68 14.79
N GLY A 180 1.62 3.03 13.62
CA GLY A 180 2.61 2.23 12.91
C GLY A 180 3.87 1.96 13.71
N TYR A 181 4.33 2.93 14.51
CA TYR A 181 5.49 2.75 15.39
C TYR A 181 5.25 1.65 16.45
N ARG A 182 4.09 1.60 17.06
CA ARG A 182 3.73 0.54 18.02
C ARG A 182 3.46 -0.80 17.32
N ALA A 183 2.84 -0.77 16.17
CA ALA A 183 2.57 -1.96 15.36
C ALA A 183 3.87 -2.68 14.96
N GLN A 184 4.93 -1.90 14.63
CA GLN A 184 6.24 -2.45 14.23
C GLN A 184 6.81 -3.38 15.29
N VAL A 185 6.80 -2.97 16.56
CA VAL A 185 7.36 -3.79 17.66
C VAL A 185 6.62 -5.12 17.80
N ILE A 186 5.28 -5.10 17.65
CA ILE A 186 4.46 -6.32 17.75
C ILE A 186 4.72 -7.23 16.55
N MET A 187 4.89 -6.67 15.35
CA MET A 187 5.19 -7.42 14.13
C MET A 187 6.58 -8.04 14.15
N ASP A 188 7.60 -7.33 14.65
CA ASP A 188 8.95 -7.87 14.82
C ASP A 188 8.95 -9.05 15.79
N ARG A 189 8.17 -8.97 16.87
CA ARG A 189 7.95 -10.09 17.81
C ARG A 189 7.25 -11.26 17.14
N GLN A 190 6.20 -11.01 16.35
CA GLN A 190 5.49 -12.07 15.61
C GLN A 190 6.44 -12.80 14.66
N TRP A 191 7.28 -12.06 13.94
CA TRP A 191 8.26 -12.63 13.02
C TRP A 191 9.26 -13.53 13.74
N THR A 192 9.80 -13.07 14.88
CA THR A 192 10.71 -13.86 15.72
C THR A 192 10.05 -15.16 16.20
N GLN A 193 8.81 -15.10 16.64
CA GLN A 193 8.06 -16.28 17.07
C GLN A 193 7.78 -17.26 15.94
N LEU A 194 7.52 -16.76 14.71
CA LEU A 194 7.37 -17.60 13.52
C LEU A 194 8.64 -18.37 13.20
N LEU A 195 9.80 -17.70 13.25
CA LEU A 195 11.09 -18.33 13.00
C LEU A 195 11.42 -19.39 14.05
N LEU A 196 11.14 -19.13 15.34
CA LEU A 196 11.34 -20.09 16.43
C LEU A 196 10.41 -21.30 16.27
N LEU A 197 9.15 -21.07 15.94
CA LEU A 197 8.17 -22.15 15.68
C LEU A 197 8.63 -23.02 14.49
N GLY A 198 9.08 -22.40 13.41
CA GLY A 198 9.58 -23.10 12.22
C GLY A 198 10.79 -23.97 12.52
N SER A 199 11.78 -23.44 13.28
CA SER A 199 12.96 -24.20 13.67
C SER A 199 12.60 -25.36 14.61
N ALA A 200 11.79 -25.11 15.64
CA ALA A 200 11.36 -26.17 16.59
C ALA A 200 10.56 -27.28 15.90
N PHE A 201 9.73 -26.92 14.90
CA PHE A 201 9.00 -27.89 14.11
C PHE A 201 9.94 -28.79 13.29
N LEU A 202 10.92 -28.19 12.59
CA LEU A 202 11.90 -28.93 11.81
C LEU A 202 12.77 -29.83 12.70
N ASP A 203 13.26 -29.31 13.84
CA ASP A 203 14.05 -30.09 14.79
C ASP A 203 13.25 -31.27 15.33
N THR A 204 11.97 -31.08 15.63
CA THR A 204 11.06 -32.14 16.08
C THR A 204 10.87 -33.22 15.01
N LEU A 205 10.74 -32.82 13.74
CA LEU A 205 10.62 -33.75 12.60
C LEU A 205 11.91 -34.55 12.41
N GLN A 206 13.08 -33.90 12.42
CA GLN A 206 14.37 -34.55 12.28
C GLN A 206 14.66 -35.51 13.43
N GLY A 207 14.29 -35.12 14.67
CA GLY A 207 14.44 -35.92 15.88
C GLY A 207 13.32 -36.94 16.14
N LEU A 208 12.33 -37.08 15.23
CA LEU A 208 11.10 -37.85 15.49
C LEU A 208 11.38 -39.32 15.83
N THR A 209 12.34 -39.96 15.17
CA THR A 209 12.74 -41.34 15.43
C THR A 209 13.29 -41.50 16.86
N THR A 210 14.18 -40.59 17.26
CA THR A 210 14.75 -40.55 18.61
C THR A 210 13.70 -40.29 19.65
N LEU A 211 12.81 -39.32 19.44
CA LEU A 211 11.70 -38.99 20.35
C LEU A 211 10.75 -40.16 20.52
N ARG A 212 10.48 -40.95 19.47
CA ARG A 212 9.66 -42.17 19.57
C ARG A 212 10.35 -43.26 20.36
N LEU A 213 11.62 -43.48 20.13
CA LEU A 213 12.41 -44.50 20.84
C LEU A 213 12.45 -44.23 22.36
N PHE A 214 12.56 -42.95 22.75
CA PHE A 214 12.57 -42.55 24.17
C PHE A 214 11.16 -42.28 24.75
N GLY A 215 10.09 -42.52 23.98
CA GLY A 215 8.69 -42.31 24.45
C GLY A 215 8.28 -40.86 24.65
N ARG A 216 9.11 -39.87 24.19
CA ARG A 216 8.90 -38.42 24.43
C ARG A 216 8.25 -37.68 23.28
N ALA A 217 7.66 -38.38 22.31
CA ALA A 217 7.00 -37.74 21.15
C ALA A 217 5.84 -36.83 21.57
N ARG A 218 5.09 -37.20 22.64
CA ARG A 218 3.96 -36.38 23.16
C ARG A 218 4.45 -35.05 23.76
N ASP A 219 5.58 -35.09 24.47
CA ASP A 219 6.17 -33.88 25.08
C ASP A 219 6.62 -32.88 24.00
N ALA A 220 7.22 -33.38 22.92
CA ALA A 220 7.63 -32.58 21.80
C ALA A 220 6.42 -31.91 21.08
N VAL A 221 5.34 -32.68 20.87
CA VAL A 221 4.09 -32.14 20.30
C VAL A 221 3.50 -31.05 21.22
N ALA A 222 3.49 -31.26 22.54
CA ALA A 222 2.99 -30.26 23.49
C ALA A 222 3.84 -28.98 23.48
N ALA A 223 5.18 -29.09 23.35
CA ALA A 223 6.08 -27.96 23.27
C ALA A 223 5.83 -27.13 21.98
N VAL A 224 5.72 -27.79 20.82
CA VAL A 224 5.41 -27.12 19.54
C VAL A 224 4.01 -26.48 19.57
N ALA A 225 3.02 -27.16 20.16
CA ALA A 225 1.68 -26.62 20.34
C ALA A 225 1.68 -25.36 21.23
N GLY A 226 2.47 -25.33 22.30
CA GLY A 226 2.65 -24.13 23.14
C GLY A 226 3.23 -22.95 22.36
N MET A 227 4.28 -23.18 21.55
CA MET A 227 4.86 -22.15 20.70
C MET A 227 3.87 -21.65 19.63
N ALA A 228 3.07 -22.55 19.05
CA ALA A 228 2.02 -22.21 18.10
C ALA A 228 0.93 -21.34 18.75
N ASP A 229 0.58 -21.59 19.99
CA ASP A 229 -0.40 -20.78 20.74
C ASP A 229 0.15 -19.37 21.05
N GLU A 230 1.41 -19.25 21.45
CA GLU A 230 2.06 -17.95 21.61
C GLU A 230 2.11 -17.14 20.30
N TYR A 231 2.44 -17.79 19.18
CA TYR A 231 2.37 -17.18 17.85
C TYR A 231 0.95 -16.72 17.52
N ARG A 232 -0.06 -17.54 17.80
CA ARG A 232 -1.48 -17.20 17.63
C ARG A 232 -1.86 -15.94 18.42
N ILE A 233 -1.47 -15.85 19.70
CA ILE A 233 -1.77 -14.70 20.57
C ILE A 233 -1.13 -13.44 20.01
N THR A 234 0.13 -13.51 19.56
CA THR A 234 0.83 -12.37 18.97
C THR A 234 0.22 -11.96 17.64
N THR A 235 -0.15 -12.94 16.78
CA THR A 235 -0.86 -12.70 15.53
C THR A 235 -2.19 -11.99 15.75
N MET A 236 -2.97 -12.43 16.75
CA MET A 236 -4.22 -11.74 17.12
C MET A 236 -3.99 -10.30 17.61
N SER A 237 -2.86 -10.03 18.25
CA SER A 237 -2.49 -8.68 18.67
C SER A 237 -2.14 -7.79 17.45
N VAL A 238 -1.43 -8.32 16.44
CA VAL A 238 -1.19 -7.64 15.16
C VAL A 238 -2.50 -7.33 14.45
N MET A 239 -3.40 -8.32 14.38
CA MET A 239 -4.72 -8.15 13.75
C MET A 239 -5.56 -7.08 14.44
N LYS A 240 -5.57 -7.03 15.78
CA LYS A 240 -6.27 -5.98 16.55
C LYS A 240 -5.76 -4.58 16.17
N VAL A 241 -4.44 -4.40 16.07
CA VAL A 241 -3.86 -3.11 15.67
C VAL A 241 -4.20 -2.77 14.22
N ALA A 242 -4.17 -3.74 13.30
CA ALA A 242 -4.53 -3.54 11.91
C ALA A 242 -6.02 -3.13 11.76
N PHE A 243 -6.93 -3.82 12.44
CA PHE A 243 -8.35 -3.46 12.43
C PHE A 243 -8.62 -2.11 13.07
N LEU A 244 -7.96 -1.79 14.19
CA LEU A 244 -8.10 -0.49 14.84
C LEU A 244 -7.64 0.63 13.91
N THR A 245 -6.50 0.45 13.23
CA THR A 245 -6.00 1.42 12.25
C THR A 245 -7.00 1.64 11.12
N SER A 246 -7.53 0.56 10.54
CA SER A 246 -8.53 0.65 9.47
C SER A 246 -9.82 1.32 9.95
N ALA A 247 -10.30 1.00 11.15
CA ALA A 247 -11.50 1.60 11.71
C ALA A 247 -11.34 3.12 11.95
N VAL A 248 -10.18 3.54 12.43
CA VAL A 248 -9.88 4.98 12.66
C VAL A 248 -9.77 5.74 11.34
N LEU A 249 -9.13 5.14 10.31
CA LEU A 249 -9.07 5.74 8.98
C LEU A 249 -10.48 5.92 8.39
N GLU A 250 -11.32 4.89 8.52
CA GLU A 250 -12.71 4.94 8.06
C GLU A 250 -13.52 6.00 8.81
N PHE A 251 -13.33 6.09 10.12
CA PHE A 251 -14.00 7.08 10.96
C PHE A 251 -13.63 8.52 10.54
N PHE A 252 -12.35 8.84 10.37
CA PHE A 252 -11.93 10.19 9.96
C PHE A 252 -12.42 10.53 8.55
N ALA A 253 -12.38 9.57 7.61
CA ALA A 253 -12.89 9.79 6.27
C ALA A 253 -14.41 10.02 6.28
N SER A 254 -15.18 9.19 6.98
CA SER A 254 -16.62 9.32 7.08
C SER A 254 -17.03 10.61 7.80
N LEU A 255 -16.33 10.98 8.87
CA LEU A 255 -16.56 12.22 9.59
C LEU A 255 -16.30 13.44 8.69
N SER A 256 -15.19 13.42 7.92
CA SER A 256 -14.88 14.50 7.00
C SER A 256 -15.94 14.66 5.90
N ILE A 257 -16.38 13.55 5.31
CA ILE A 257 -17.45 13.54 4.29
C ILE A 257 -18.75 14.08 4.89
N ALA A 258 -19.11 13.67 6.11
CA ALA A 258 -20.29 14.15 6.80
C ALA A 258 -20.22 15.66 7.09
N LEU A 259 -19.07 16.17 7.54
CA LEU A 259 -18.87 17.60 7.76
C LEU A 259 -19.01 18.41 6.47
N VAL A 260 -18.39 17.94 5.38
CA VAL A 260 -18.54 18.57 4.05
C VAL A 260 -20.01 18.57 3.63
N ALA A 261 -20.73 17.46 3.78
CA ALA A 261 -22.15 17.34 3.43
C ALA A 261 -23.03 18.29 4.23
N VAL A 262 -22.79 18.43 5.54
CA VAL A 262 -23.55 19.35 6.42
C VAL A 262 -23.29 20.80 6.05
N VAL A 263 -22.02 21.20 5.87
CA VAL A 263 -21.66 22.58 5.51
C VAL A 263 -22.22 22.96 4.15
N PHE A 264 -22.08 22.08 3.15
CA PHE A 264 -22.66 22.33 1.83
C PHE A 264 -24.18 22.31 1.86
N GLY A 265 -24.80 21.37 2.56
CA GLY A 265 -26.25 21.27 2.70
C GLY A 265 -26.87 22.55 3.29
N ALA A 266 -26.27 23.06 4.37
CA ALA A 266 -26.69 24.32 4.99
C ALA A 266 -26.59 25.51 4.00
N ARG A 267 -25.46 25.63 3.29
CA ARG A 267 -25.26 26.73 2.32
C ARG A 267 -26.12 26.59 1.06
N LEU A 268 -26.45 25.37 0.65
CA LEU A 268 -27.39 25.12 -0.45
C LEU A 268 -28.78 25.58 -0.07
N LEU A 269 -29.25 25.31 1.16
CA LEU A 269 -30.54 25.77 1.67
C LEU A 269 -30.59 27.29 1.81
N ASP A 270 -29.47 27.93 2.16
CA ASP A 270 -29.34 29.39 2.20
C ASP A 270 -29.26 30.04 0.80
N GLY A 271 -29.23 29.27 -0.29
CA GLY A 271 -29.05 29.77 -1.65
C GLY A 271 -27.63 30.33 -1.94
N LYS A 272 -26.63 30.02 -1.09
CA LYS A 272 -25.25 30.52 -1.21
C LYS A 272 -24.33 29.57 -1.95
N ALA A 273 -24.81 28.42 -2.37
CA ALA A 273 -24.02 27.41 -3.11
C ALA A 273 -24.89 26.83 -4.25
N ASP A 274 -24.18 26.44 -5.33
CA ASP A 274 -24.78 25.75 -6.45
C ASP A 274 -24.80 24.23 -6.21
N PHE A 275 -25.89 23.56 -6.64
CA PHE A 275 -26.04 22.12 -6.46
C PHE A 275 -24.95 21.33 -7.18
N GLN A 276 -24.57 21.71 -8.40
CA GLN A 276 -23.55 21.02 -9.17
C GLN A 276 -22.20 21.01 -8.43
N SER A 277 -21.80 22.16 -7.88
CA SER A 277 -20.56 22.32 -7.11
C SER A 277 -20.62 21.53 -5.80
N ALA A 278 -21.75 21.58 -5.08
CA ALA A 278 -21.96 20.82 -3.86
C ALA A 278 -21.86 19.31 -4.09
N PHE A 279 -22.53 18.83 -5.12
CA PHE A 279 -22.53 17.40 -5.47
C PHE A 279 -21.14 16.92 -5.96
N LEU A 280 -20.43 17.75 -6.74
CA LEU A 280 -19.08 17.44 -7.17
C LEU A 280 -18.10 17.29 -5.98
N VAL A 281 -18.13 18.21 -5.03
CA VAL A 281 -17.27 18.14 -3.84
C VAL A 281 -17.61 16.91 -3.00
N LEU A 282 -18.89 16.57 -2.87
CA LEU A 282 -19.33 15.38 -2.14
C LEU A 282 -18.86 14.08 -2.83
N LEU A 283 -18.81 14.05 -4.15
CA LEU A 283 -18.25 12.92 -4.93
C LEU A 283 -16.73 12.84 -4.83
N LEU A 284 -16.04 13.99 -4.76
CA LEU A 284 -14.57 14.05 -4.66
C LEU A 284 -14.07 13.70 -3.26
N ALA A 285 -14.85 13.94 -2.21
CA ALA A 285 -14.42 13.71 -0.84
C ALA A 285 -14.02 12.24 -0.54
N PRO A 286 -14.76 11.19 -0.95
CA PRO A 286 -14.31 9.80 -0.82
C PRO A 286 -13.02 9.51 -1.59
N GLU A 287 -12.90 10.05 -2.81
CA GLU A 287 -11.73 9.85 -3.67
C GLU A 287 -10.46 10.50 -3.10
N TYR A 288 -10.61 11.57 -2.32
CA TYR A 288 -9.52 12.19 -1.57
C TYR A 288 -8.90 11.24 -0.55
N PHE A 289 -9.70 10.42 0.15
CA PHE A 289 -9.22 9.49 1.16
C PHE A 289 -8.79 8.13 0.60
N MET A 290 -9.19 7.77 -0.62
CA MET A 290 -8.88 6.47 -1.21
C MET A 290 -7.37 6.17 -1.31
N PRO A 291 -6.50 7.06 -1.82
CA PRO A 291 -5.06 6.78 -1.90
C PRO A 291 -4.40 6.70 -0.52
N LEU A 292 -4.92 7.41 0.48
CA LEU A 292 -4.43 7.33 1.86
C LEU A 292 -4.68 5.94 2.44
N ARG A 293 -5.86 5.35 2.19
CA ARG A 293 -6.20 3.97 2.58
C ARG A 293 -5.37 2.94 1.83
N ALA A 294 -5.22 3.10 0.51
CA ALA A 294 -4.43 2.20 -0.33
C ALA A 294 -2.95 2.19 0.07
N PHE A 295 -2.41 3.34 0.46
CA PHE A 295 -1.05 3.46 0.99
C PHE A 295 -0.91 2.72 2.32
N SER A 296 -1.87 2.85 3.23
CA SER A 296 -1.89 2.10 4.50
C SER A 296 -1.79 0.59 4.27
N ALA A 297 -2.58 0.05 3.35
CA ALA A 297 -2.56 -1.38 3.00
C ALA A 297 -1.21 -1.83 2.42
N SER A 298 -0.51 -0.96 1.68
CA SER A 298 0.79 -1.28 1.07
C SER A 298 1.99 -1.12 2.01
N TYR A 299 1.79 -0.62 3.23
CA TYR A 299 2.87 -0.41 4.21
C TYR A 299 3.59 -1.73 4.58
N HIS A 300 2.87 -2.86 4.60
CA HIS A 300 3.44 -4.18 4.85
C HIS A 300 4.45 -4.61 3.77
N ALA A 301 4.20 -4.24 2.50
CA ALA A 301 5.16 -4.51 1.42
C ALA A 301 6.51 -3.81 1.66
N ARG A 302 6.48 -2.57 2.18
CA ARG A 302 7.70 -1.86 2.60
C ARG A 302 8.44 -2.58 3.73
N GLN A 303 7.74 -3.08 4.73
CA GLN A 303 8.36 -3.78 5.87
C GLN A 303 9.03 -5.08 5.43
N ASN A 304 8.35 -5.88 4.63
CA ASN A 304 8.89 -7.12 4.09
C ASN A 304 10.13 -6.85 3.22
N ALA A 305 10.08 -5.84 2.34
CA ALA A 305 11.22 -5.44 1.52
C ALA A 305 12.41 -4.96 2.36
N THR A 306 12.17 -4.21 3.44
CA THR A 306 13.23 -3.74 4.33
C THR A 306 13.88 -4.89 5.10
N ALA A 307 13.10 -5.89 5.53
CA ALA A 307 13.61 -7.10 6.17
C ALA A 307 14.44 -7.94 5.19
N ALA A 308 13.94 -8.14 3.96
CA ALA A 308 14.65 -8.86 2.90
C ALA A 308 15.96 -8.18 2.51
N MET A 309 15.97 -6.84 2.43
CA MET A 309 17.20 -6.07 2.17
C MET A 309 18.24 -6.23 3.25
N ARG A 310 17.85 -6.17 4.52
CA ARG A 310 18.79 -6.40 5.63
C ARG A 310 19.40 -7.78 5.56
N ALA A 311 18.61 -8.79 5.23
CA ALA A 311 19.09 -10.15 5.02
C ALA A 311 20.04 -10.23 3.80
N SER A 312 19.73 -9.58 2.68
CA SER A 312 20.59 -9.58 1.49
C SER A 312 21.91 -8.82 1.69
N VAL A 313 21.89 -7.70 2.43
CA VAL A 313 23.09 -6.91 2.76
C VAL A 313 24.06 -7.71 3.64
N SER A 314 23.58 -8.61 4.50
CA SER A 314 24.46 -9.49 5.30
C SER A 314 25.25 -10.49 4.44
N PHE A 315 24.82 -10.74 3.20
CA PHE A 315 25.50 -11.60 2.21
C PHE A 315 26.40 -10.82 1.24
N LEU A 316 26.26 -9.49 1.18
CA LEU A 316 27.14 -8.63 0.39
C LEU A 316 28.24 -8.11 1.30
N PRO A 317 29.54 -8.30 0.96
CA PRO A 317 30.61 -7.71 1.75
C PRO A 317 30.46 -6.19 1.77
N CYS A 318 30.69 -5.60 2.94
CA CYS A 318 30.84 -4.15 3.07
C CYS A 318 31.96 -3.71 2.13
N GLN A 319 31.60 -2.97 1.06
CA GLN A 319 32.54 -2.11 0.35
C GLN A 319 32.66 -0.79 1.07
#